data_9b36b671bcb0fec80b9720dcc2e41d74
#
_entry.id   9b36b671bcb0fec80b9720dcc2e41d74
#
_cell.length_a   1.000
_cell.length_b   1.000
_cell.length_c   1.000
_cell.angle_alpha   90.00
_cell.angle_beta   90.00
_cell.angle_gamma   90.00
#
_symmetry.space_group_name_H-M   'P 1'
#
loop_
_entity.id
_entity.type
_entity.pdbx_description
1 polymer ?
#
loop_
_entity_poly.entity_id
_entity_poly.type
_entity_poly.pdbx_seq_one_letter_code
_entity_poly.pdbx_strand_id
1 'polypeptide(L)'
;MDIPWRMVFLVILFVIFVSGLRIAREYQRAVVFRLGRYSSLRGPGLFWLIPLGIENETRIDLRVVTNPIEQQETITRDSVTVKVNAVLWFRVSDPTKAVLTVESFRAAVQQVALTSLRNVIGQHDLDEVLKERDKINALLKRNVLDNTSAWGVTVELLEMKDVEIPQDMQRVMAMEAEAMREKRARIIKADAELEASKKLADAAQLMVGNPAALELRRMQMVAEVGAENNSTTVIMMPADFVHFAGSLSKFLEGKCGA
;
A
#
# COMPACT_ATOMS: atom_id res chain seq x y z
N MET A 1 -72.85 28.25 -20.00
CA MET A 1 -71.84 27.22 -20.38
C MET A 1 -71.67 26.29 -19.21
N ASP A 2 -72.57 25.34 -19.12
CA ASP A 2 -72.53 24.36 -18.03
C ASP A 2 -71.54 23.24 -18.39
N ILE A 3 -70.34 23.36 -17.85
CA ILE A 3 -69.34 22.27 -17.98
C ILE A 3 -69.99 21.09 -17.24
N PRO A 4 -70.34 19.96 -17.93
CA PRO A 4 -71.00 18.88 -17.24
C PRO A 4 -70.08 18.34 -16.17
N TRP A 5 -70.57 18.32 -14.96
CA TRP A 5 -69.81 17.92 -13.74
C TRP A 5 -69.06 16.58 -13.95
N ARG A 6 -69.52 15.72 -14.85
CA ARG A 6 -68.82 14.50 -15.30
C ARG A 6 -67.49 14.77 -15.93
N MET A 7 -67.34 15.86 -16.71
CA MET A 7 -66.06 16.26 -17.34
C MET A 7 -65.07 16.73 -16.23
N VAL A 8 -65.51 17.48 -15.27
CA VAL A 8 -64.67 17.90 -14.13
C VAL A 8 -64.20 16.71 -13.31
N PHE A 9 -65.09 15.74 -13.07
CA PHE A 9 -64.71 14.51 -12.38
C PHE A 9 -63.68 13.67 -13.16
N LEU A 10 -63.85 13.52 -14.48
CA LEU A 10 -62.88 12.83 -15.33
C LEU A 10 -61.50 13.53 -15.38
N VAL A 11 -61.49 14.85 -15.41
CA VAL A 11 -60.24 15.62 -15.35
C VAL A 11 -59.55 15.44 -14.01
N ILE A 12 -60.27 15.47 -12.91
CA ILE A 12 -59.71 15.24 -11.56
C ILE A 12 -59.11 13.82 -11.48
N LEU A 13 -59.87 12.81 -11.95
CA LEU A 13 -59.40 11.42 -11.98
C LEU A 13 -58.15 11.25 -12.82
N PHE A 14 -58.08 11.90 -13.99
CA PHE A 14 -56.91 11.89 -14.86
C PHE A 14 -55.73 12.54 -14.21
N VAL A 15 -55.90 13.70 -13.58
CA VAL A 15 -54.82 14.40 -12.84
C VAL A 15 -54.28 13.53 -11.69
N ILE A 16 -55.17 12.87 -10.94
CA ILE A 16 -54.78 11.95 -9.87
C ILE A 16 -53.98 10.75 -10.46
N PHE A 17 -54.42 10.19 -11.57
CA PHE A 17 -53.74 9.09 -12.21
C PHE A 17 -52.32 9.48 -12.70
N VAL A 18 -52.19 10.62 -13.37
CA VAL A 18 -50.90 11.13 -13.84
C VAL A 18 -49.98 11.49 -12.68
N SER A 19 -50.54 12.02 -11.58
CA SER A 19 -49.77 12.38 -10.38
C SER A 19 -49.10 11.17 -9.72
N GLY A 20 -49.64 9.95 -9.91
CA GLY A 20 -49.06 8.71 -9.38
C GLY A 20 -47.93 8.14 -10.21
N LEU A 21 -47.72 8.62 -11.44
CA LEU A 21 -46.68 8.13 -12.32
C LEU A 21 -45.29 8.58 -11.82
N ARG A 22 -44.39 7.59 -11.59
CA ARG A 22 -43.03 7.80 -11.17
C ARG A 22 -42.05 7.02 -12.06
N ILE A 23 -40.86 7.58 -12.25
CA ILE A 23 -39.78 6.97 -13.01
C ILE A 23 -38.57 6.82 -12.08
N ALA A 24 -38.08 5.59 -11.94
CA ALA A 24 -36.80 5.33 -11.30
C ALA A 24 -35.74 5.06 -12.36
N ARG A 25 -34.55 5.59 -12.14
CA ARG A 25 -33.39 5.35 -13.00
C ARG A 25 -32.88 3.93 -12.78
N GLU A 26 -32.12 3.41 -13.74
CA GLU A 26 -31.61 2.03 -13.71
C GLU A 26 -30.80 1.71 -12.43
N TYR A 27 -30.03 2.68 -11.98
CA TYR A 27 -29.21 2.56 -10.78
C TYR A 27 -29.96 2.90 -9.46
N GLN A 28 -31.26 3.17 -9.52
CA GLN A 28 -32.09 3.49 -8.36
C GLN A 28 -33.11 2.37 -8.11
N ARG A 29 -33.41 2.17 -6.84
CA ARG A 29 -34.54 1.34 -6.39
C ARG A 29 -35.42 2.18 -5.48
N ALA A 30 -36.72 2.08 -5.68
CA ALA A 30 -37.71 2.75 -4.86
C ALA A 30 -38.29 1.76 -3.84
N VAL A 31 -38.04 2.04 -2.57
CA VAL A 31 -38.68 1.34 -1.45
C VAL A 31 -40.00 2.03 -1.21
N VAL A 32 -41.11 1.31 -1.42
CA VAL A 32 -42.47 1.86 -1.34
C VAL A 32 -43.08 1.52 0.00
N PHE A 33 -43.56 2.55 0.67
CA PHE A 33 -44.33 2.46 1.92
C PHE A 33 -45.77 2.79 1.65
N ARG A 34 -46.70 1.92 2.09
CA ARG A 34 -48.13 2.15 2.05
C ARG A 34 -48.64 2.39 3.46
N LEU A 35 -49.21 3.59 3.72
CA LEU A 35 -49.65 4.00 5.04
C LEU A 35 -48.59 3.75 6.15
N GLY A 36 -47.31 4.04 5.85
CA GLY A 36 -46.22 3.86 6.79
C GLY A 36 -45.67 2.44 6.92
N ARG A 37 -46.28 1.44 6.25
CA ARG A 37 -45.77 0.06 6.24
C ARG A 37 -45.05 -0.26 4.96
N TYR A 38 -43.93 -0.98 5.02
CA TYR A 38 -43.26 -1.50 3.84
C TYR A 38 -44.20 -2.33 2.99
N SER A 39 -44.29 -2.00 1.72
CA SER A 39 -45.16 -2.70 0.77
C SER A 39 -44.37 -3.49 -0.27
N SER A 40 -43.48 -2.83 -1.01
CA SER A 40 -42.76 -3.48 -2.07
C SER A 40 -41.53 -2.69 -2.48
N LEU A 41 -40.56 -3.39 -3.10
CA LEU A 41 -39.43 -2.78 -3.78
C LEU A 41 -39.76 -2.62 -5.27
N ARG A 42 -39.71 -1.39 -5.80
CA ARG A 42 -39.90 -1.11 -7.22
C ARG A 42 -38.56 -0.99 -7.91
N GLY A 43 -38.47 -1.68 -9.06
CA GLY A 43 -37.31 -1.67 -9.93
C GLY A 43 -37.19 -0.41 -10.79
N PRO A 44 -36.22 -0.37 -11.69
CA PRO A 44 -36.06 0.73 -12.63
C PRO A 44 -37.20 0.78 -13.64
N GLY A 45 -37.43 1.97 -14.19
CA GLY A 45 -38.47 2.21 -15.21
C GLY A 45 -39.66 2.94 -14.65
N LEU A 46 -40.77 2.85 -15.38
CA LEU A 46 -42.04 3.48 -15.05
C LEU A 46 -42.81 2.61 -14.07
N PHE A 47 -43.23 3.19 -12.97
CA PHE A 47 -44.15 2.55 -12.01
C PHE A 47 -45.20 3.56 -11.51
N TRP A 48 -46.27 3.05 -11.02
CA TRP A 48 -47.35 3.86 -10.52
C TRP A 48 -47.49 3.69 -9.01
N LEU A 49 -47.62 4.82 -8.30
CA LEU A 49 -47.85 4.90 -6.88
C LEU A 49 -49.25 5.47 -6.64
N ILE A 50 -49.93 5.00 -5.57
CA ILE A 50 -51.21 5.56 -5.16
C ILE A 50 -50.95 6.98 -4.62
N PRO A 51 -51.41 8.04 -5.34
CA PRO A 51 -51.22 9.41 -4.89
C PRO A 51 -51.97 9.71 -3.58
N LEU A 52 -52.05 10.98 -3.16
CA LEU A 52 -52.72 11.43 -1.94
C LEU A 52 -51.98 11.06 -0.64
N GLY A 53 -50.70 10.75 -0.71
CA GLY A 53 -49.90 10.41 0.47
C GLY A 53 -50.11 8.97 1.01
N ILE A 54 -50.91 8.15 0.31
CA ILE A 54 -51.15 6.76 0.69
C ILE A 54 -49.88 5.94 0.47
N GLU A 55 -49.21 6.14 -0.63
CA GLU A 55 -47.91 5.50 -0.91
C GLU A 55 -46.80 6.57 -1.00
N ASN A 56 -45.76 6.33 -0.21
CA ASN A 56 -44.55 7.13 -0.22
C ASN A 56 -43.36 6.29 -0.71
N GLU A 57 -42.47 6.91 -1.47
CA GLU A 57 -41.24 6.25 -1.97
C GLU A 57 -39.99 6.83 -1.31
N THR A 58 -39.05 5.95 -0.98
CA THR A 58 -37.66 6.32 -0.66
C THR A 58 -36.75 5.73 -1.72
N ARG A 59 -36.02 6.60 -2.42
CA ARG A 59 -35.11 6.16 -3.49
C ARG A 59 -33.73 5.94 -2.96
N ILE A 60 -33.17 4.78 -3.27
CA ILE A 60 -31.80 4.38 -2.90
C ILE A 60 -31.00 4.18 -4.17
N ASP A 61 -29.81 4.77 -4.21
CA ASP A 61 -28.82 4.58 -5.26
C ASP A 61 -28.00 3.30 -4.97
N LEU A 62 -27.82 2.45 -5.97
CA LEU A 62 -27.08 1.18 -5.86
C LEU A 62 -25.63 1.29 -6.29
N ARG A 63 -25.22 2.44 -6.82
CA ARG A 63 -23.85 2.66 -7.25
C ARG A 63 -22.90 2.67 -6.05
N VAL A 64 -21.65 2.37 -6.32
CA VAL A 64 -20.58 2.51 -5.34
C VAL A 64 -20.44 3.99 -4.95
N VAL A 65 -20.47 4.24 -3.67
CA VAL A 65 -20.29 5.57 -3.08
C VAL A 65 -18.91 5.61 -2.44
N THR A 66 -18.14 6.63 -2.77
CA THR A 66 -16.86 6.91 -2.12
C THR A 66 -17.12 7.87 -0.95
N ASN A 67 -16.73 7.45 0.24
CA ASN A 67 -16.87 8.26 1.44
C ASN A 67 -15.49 8.46 2.09
N PRO A 68 -14.93 9.69 2.05
CA PRO A 68 -13.71 9.98 2.77
C PRO A 68 -13.97 9.94 4.28
N ILE A 69 -13.10 9.25 4.98
CA ILE A 69 -13.06 9.22 6.45
C ILE A 69 -12.08 10.31 6.87
N GLU A 70 -12.59 11.28 7.63
CA GLU A 70 -11.81 12.38 8.16
C GLU A 70 -10.68 11.87 9.06
N GLN A 71 -9.64 12.67 9.17
CA GLN A 71 -8.47 12.40 9.97
C GLN A 71 -8.85 12.08 11.42
N GLN A 72 -8.47 10.90 11.88
CA GLN A 72 -8.69 10.43 13.24
C GLN A 72 -7.37 10.32 13.97
N GLU A 73 -7.32 10.88 15.16
CA GLU A 73 -6.22 10.70 16.08
C GLU A 73 -6.44 9.43 16.91
N THR A 74 -5.46 8.54 16.91
CA THR A 74 -5.51 7.27 17.64
C THR A 74 -4.13 6.90 18.17
N ILE A 75 -4.08 5.98 19.12
CA ILE A 75 -2.85 5.50 19.74
C ILE A 75 -2.65 4.05 19.30
N THR A 76 -1.48 3.74 18.78
CA THR A 76 -1.06 2.39 18.41
C THR A 76 -0.76 1.54 19.65
N ARG A 77 -0.56 0.22 19.47
CA ARG A 77 -0.24 -0.70 20.57
C ARG A 77 1.06 -0.32 21.29
N ASP A 78 2.02 0.21 20.56
CA ASP A 78 3.32 0.71 21.09
C ASP A 78 3.24 2.14 21.65
N SER A 79 2.01 2.63 21.93
CA SER A 79 1.74 3.91 22.57
C SER A 79 2.16 5.15 21.76
N VAL A 80 2.25 5.03 20.44
CA VAL A 80 2.51 6.17 19.55
C VAL A 80 1.20 6.77 19.08
N THR A 81 1.05 8.08 19.27
CA THR A 81 -0.10 8.82 18.74
C THR A 81 0.07 9.04 17.23
N VAL A 82 -0.89 8.58 16.44
CA VAL A 82 -0.92 8.74 14.99
C VAL A 82 -2.22 9.38 14.54
N LYS A 83 -2.15 10.12 13.43
CA LYS A 83 -3.32 10.64 12.76
C LYS A 83 -3.49 9.90 11.44
N VAL A 84 -4.64 9.27 11.28
CA VAL A 84 -4.93 8.42 10.12
C VAL A 84 -6.19 8.86 9.43
N ASN A 85 -6.14 8.97 8.12
CA ASN A 85 -7.28 9.15 7.24
C ASN A 85 -7.43 7.91 6.35
N ALA A 86 -8.67 7.65 5.93
CA ALA A 86 -9.00 6.51 5.11
C ALA A 86 -10.09 6.88 4.09
N VAL A 87 -10.29 6.01 3.13
CA VAL A 87 -11.38 6.12 2.16
C VAL A 87 -12.16 4.82 2.16
N LEU A 88 -13.46 4.96 2.20
CA LEU A 88 -14.41 3.85 2.21
C LEU A 88 -15.22 3.84 0.92
N TRP A 89 -15.23 2.71 0.23
CA TRP A 89 -16.11 2.45 -0.91
C TRP A 89 -17.15 1.41 -0.51
N PHE A 90 -18.40 1.80 -0.62
CA PHE A 90 -19.50 0.91 -0.30
C PHE A 90 -20.65 1.08 -1.29
N ARG A 91 -21.50 0.07 -1.39
CA ARG A 91 -22.74 0.12 -2.13
C ARG A 91 -23.88 -0.53 -1.34
N VAL A 92 -25.10 -0.16 -1.67
CA VAL A 92 -26.28 -0.80 -1.09
C VAL A 92 -26.62 -2.05 -1.90
N SER A 93 -26.54 -3.22 -1.27
CA SER A 93 -26.92 -4.51 -1.87
C SER A 93 -28.42 -4.81 -1.67
N ASP A 94 -28.97 -4.47 -0.50
CA ASP A 94 -30.40 -4.62 -0.18
C ASP A 94 -31.01 -3.28 0.25
N PRO A 95 -31.66 -2.55 -0.68
CA PRO A 95 -32.29 -1.27 -0.36
C PRO A 95 -33.35 -1.35 0.73
N THR A 96 -34.04 -2.48 0.83
CA THR A 96 -35.10 -2.67 1.83
C THR A 96 -34.51 -2.66 3.23
N LYS A 97 -33.47 -3.45 3.46
CA LYS A 97 -32.77 -3.46 4.75
C LYS A 97 -32.12 -2.11 5.06
N ALA A 98 -31.52 -1.46 4.08
CA ALA A 98 -30.86 -0.17 4.28
C ALA A 98 -31.81 0.94 4.77
N VAL A 99 -33.09 0.87 4.40
CA VAL A 99 -34.09 1.86 4.82
C VAL A 99 -34.81 1.45 6.10
N LEU A 100 -35.06 0.14 6.30
CA LEU A 100 -35.86 -0.33 7.44
C LEU A 100 -35.02 -0.51 8.71
N THR A 101 -33.76 -0.84 8.59
CA THR A 101 -32.93 -1.22 9.74
C THR A 101 -32.23 -0.01 10.36
N VAL A 102 -31.85 0.98 9.56
CA VAL A 102 -31.04 2.12 10.00
C VAL A 102 -31.62 3.42 9.44
N GLU A 103 -31.70 4.44 10.27
CA GLU A 103 -32.21 5.77 9.86
C GLU A 103 -31.37 6.37 8.73
N SER A 104 -30.04 6.38 8.90
CA SER A 104 -29.08 6.85 7.89
C SER A 104 -27.95 5.83 7.74
N PHE A 105 -28.06 4.95 6.75
CA PHE A 105 -27.03 3.95 6.48
C PHE A 105 -25.66 4.60 6.16
N ARG A 106 -25.64 5.78 5.54
CA ARG A 106 -24.39 6.48 5.22
C ARG A 106 -23.64 6.89 6.49
N ALA A 107 -24.33 7.55 7.42
CA ALA A 107 -23.74 7.97 8.68
C ALA A 107 -23.35 6.77 9.55
N ALA A 108 -24.21 5.74 9.60
CA ALA A 108 -23.95 4.54 10.38
C ALA A 108 -22.71 3.78 9.85
N VAL A 109 -22.57 3.59 8.54
CA VAL A 109 -21.42 2.92 7.93
C VAL A 109 -20.13 3.73 8.17
N GLN A 110 -20.19 5.06 8.06
CA GLN A 110 -19.08 5.93 8.38
C GLN A 110 -18.65 5.78 9.84
N GLN A 111 -19.58 5.78 10.77
CA GLN A 111 -19.29 5.63 12.20
C GLN A 111 -18.66 4.28 12.53
N VAL A 112 -19.18 3.20 11.92
CA VAL A 112 -18.57 1.86 12.06
C VAL A 112 -17.16 1.83 11.50
N ALA A 113 -16.93 2.45 10.35
CA ALA A 113 -15.60 2.51 9.74
C ALA A 113 -14.61 3.29 10.63
N LEU A 114 -15.02 4.44 11.18
CA LEU A 114 -14.22 5.23 12.14
C LEU A 114 -13.86 4.43 13.38
N THR A 115 -14.82 3.74 13.96
CA THR A 115 -14.62 2.92 15.17
C THR A 115 -13.72 1.72 14.87
N SER A 116 -13.94 1.06 13.73
CA SER A 116 -13.11 -0.07 13.29
C SER A 116 -11.67 0.37 13.01
N LEU A 117 -11.49 1.54 12.39
CA LEU A 117 -10.16 2.12 12.14
C LEU A 117 -9.40 2.32 13.46
N ARG A 118 -10.04 2.97 14.44
CA ARG A 118 -9.44 3.17 15.76
C ARG A 118 -9.07 1.87 16.46
N ASN A 119 -9.98 0.89 16.43
CA ASN A 119 -9.76 -0.40 17.09
C ASN A 119 -8.63 -1.19 16.44
N VAL A 120 -8.59 -1.26 15.11
CA VAL A 120 -7.55 -2.02 14.40
C VAL A 120 -6.18 -1.37 14.61
N ILE A 121 -6.08 -0.06 14.48
CA ILE A 121 -4.80 0.64 14.71
C ILE A 121 -4.33 0.47 16.16
N GLY A 122 -5.23 0.54 17.13
CA GLY A 122 -4.89 0.34 18.55
C GLY A 122 -4.43 -1.08 18.90
N GLN A 123 -4.67 -2.07 18.05
CA GLN A 123 -4.25 -3.46 18.23
C GLN A 123 -2.91 -3.79 17.55
N HIS A 124 -2.41 -2.91 16.68
CA HIS A 124 -1.19 -3.11 15.90
C HIS A 124 -0.11 -2.11 16.27
N ASP A 125 1.15 -2.51 16.10
CA ASP A 125 2.29 -1.61 16.26
C ASP A 125 2.41 -0.67 15.07
N LEU A 126 3.06 0.49 15.28
CA LEU A 126 3.25 1.48 14.24
C LEU A 126 3.94 0.89 13.00
N ASP A 127 4.95 0.07 13.22
CA ASP A 127 5.69 -0.62 12.15
C ASP A 127 4.80 -1.54 11.30
N GLU A 128 3.86 -2.26 11.92
CA GLU A 128 2.88 -3.11 11.23
C GLU A 128 1.92 -2.25 10.40
N VAL A 129 1.40 -1.17 10.98
CA VAL A 129 0.48 -0.23 10.30
C VAL A 129 1.13 0.40 9.08
N LEU A 130 2.44 0.70 9.11
CA LEU A 130 3.16 1.31 8.01
C LEU A 130 3.60 0.32 6.93
N LYS A 131 4.02 -0.89 7.33
CA LYS A 131 4.61 -1.89 6.43
C LYS A 131 3.61 -2.91 5.88
N GLU A 132 2.61 -3.31 6.70
CA GLU A 132 1.64 -4.36 6.36
C GLU A 132 0.25 -3.77 6.05
N ARG A 133 0.20 -2.70 5.27
CA ARG A 133 -1.03 -1.97 4.95
C ARG A 133 -2.13 -2.86 4.38
N ASP A 134 -1.77 -3.79 3.50
CA ASP A 134 -2.73 -4.69 2.85
C ASP A 134 -3.45 -5.59 3.87
N LYS A 135 -2.70 -6.10 4.85
CA LYS A 135 -3.25 -6.90 5.93
C LYS A 135 -4.21 -6.09 6.82
N ILE A 136 -3.79 -4.88 7.18
CA ILE A 136 -4.62 -3.95 7.98
C ILE A 136 -5.89 -3.57 7.21
N ASN A 137 -5.79 -3.23 5.94
CA ASN A 137 -6.94 -2.91 5.09
C ASN A 137 -7.91 -4.09 4.96
N ALA A 138 -7.41 -5.31 4.84
CA ALA A 138 -8.23 -6.52 4.80
C ALA A 138 -8.98 -6.76 6.13
N LEU A 139 -8.33 -6.55 7.28
CA LEU A 139 -8.95 -6.63 8.60
C LEU A 139 -10.01 -5.55 8.79
N LEU A 140 -9.70 -4.31 8.41
CA LEU A 140 -10.64 -3.19 8.44
C LEU A 140 -11.89 -3.48 7.61
N LYS A 141 -11.70 -3.90 6.36
CA LYS A 141 -12.80 -4.26 5.46
C LYS A 141 -13.69 -5.34 6.08
N ARG A 142 -13.10 -6.40 6.63
CA ARG A 142 -13.82 -7.50 7.26
C ARG A 142 -14.64 -7.02 8.45
N ASN A 143 -14.03 -6.25 9.37
CA ASN A 143 -14.70 -5.75 10.56
C ASN A 143 -15.89 -4.85 10.22
N VAL A 144 -15.73 -3.97 9.21
CA VAL A 144 -16.83 -3.10 8.78
C VAL A 144 -17.91 -3.90 8.08
N LEU A 145 -17.55 -4.86 7.21
CA LEU A 145 -18.49 -5.71 6.49
C LEU A 145 -19.34 -6.55 7.44
N ASP A 146 -18.74 -7.15 8.48
CA ASP A 146 -19.45 -7.95 9.47
C ASP A 146 -20.56 -7.14 10.19
N ASN A 147 -20.28 -5.87 10.46
CA ASN A 147 -21.26 -4.97 11.11
C ASN A 147 -22.30 -4.40 10.14
N THR A 148 -21.94 -4.15 8.88
CA THR A 148 -22.81 -3.46 7.91
C THR A 148 -23.66 -4.41 7.07
N SER A 149 -23.29 -5.69 7.01
CA SER A 149 -24.02 -6.72 6.27
C SER A 149 -25.49 -6.85 6.70
N ALA A 150 -25.75 -6.71 7.99
CA ALA A 150 -27.11 -6.73 8.53
C ALA A 150 -27.99 -5.60 8.00
N TRP A 151 -27.40 -4.48 7.59
CA TRP A 151 -28.09 -3.31 7.05
C TRP A 151 -28.26 -3.36 5.52
N GLY A 152 -27.83 -4.46 4.87
CA GLY A 152 -27.89 -4.59 3.42
C GLY A 152 -26.88 -3.68 2.69
N VAL A 153 -25.80 -3.32 3.35
CA VAL A 153 -24.69 -2.54 2.77
C VAL A 153 -23.47 -3.43 2.62
N THR A 154 -22.85 -3.41 1.44
CA THR A 154 -21.63 -4.14 1.14
C THR A 154 -20.47 -3.17 1.01
N VAL A 155 -19.41 -3.42 1.75
CA VAL A 155 -18.15 -2.69 1.65
C VAL A 155 -17.30 -3.33 0.57
N GLU A 156 -17.02 -2.57 -0.49
CA GLU A 156 -16.16 -3.02 -1.59
C GLU A 156 -14.69 -2.91 -1.18
N LEU A 157 -14.31 -1.75 -0.65
CA LEU A 157 -12.93 -1.45 -0.29
C LEU A 157 -12.90 -0.47 0.89
N LEU A 158 -11.93 -0.63 1.77
CA LEU A 158 -11.57 0.33 2.80
C LEU A 158 -10.05 0.40 2.86
N GLU A 159 -9.51 1.55 2.54
CA GLU A 159 -8.07 1.77 2.48
C GLU A 159 -7.64 2.95 3.33
N MET A 160 -6.56 2.76 4.09
CA MET A 160 -5.86 3.85 4.73
C MET A 160 -5.12 4.66 3.68
N LYS A 161 -5.36 5.96 3.65
CA LYS A 161 -4.72 6.88 2.71
C LYS A 161 -3.36 7.33 3.25
N ASP A 162 -3.36 8.06 4.35
CA ASP A 162 -2.16 8.63 4.95
C ASP A 162 -2.12 8.33 6.45
N VAL A 163 -0.91 8.13 6.97
CA VAL A 163 -0.62 7.99 8.39
C VAL A 163 0.39 9.06 8.77
N GLU A 164 -0.05 10.04 9.50
CA GLU A 164 0.80 11.12 10.01
C GLU A 164 1.32 10.76 11.40
N ILE A 165 2.63 10.88 11.57
CA ILE A 165 3.36 10.59 12.80
C ILE A 165 3.93 11.90 13.34
N PRO A 166 4.03 12.11 14.67
CA PRO A 166 4.68 13.26 15.28
C PRO A 166 6.13 13.43 14.78
N GLN A 167 6.57 14.68 14.61
CA GLN A 167 7.90 14.99 14.03
C GLN A 167 9.06 14.38 14.84
N ASP A 168 8.94 14.34 16.16
CA ASP A 168 9.97 13.77 17.01
C ASP A 168 10.11 12.27 16.78
N MET A 169 9.00 11.55 16.62
CA MET A 169 9.01 10.12 16.29
C MET A 169 9.55 9.86 14.89
N GLN A 170 9.23 10.73 13.91
CA GLN A 170 9.81 10.63 12.57
C GLN A 170 11.34 10.69 12.59
N ARG A 171 11.91 11.56 13.43
CA ARG A 171 13.37 11.65 13.60
C ARG A 171 13.96 10.38 14.19
N VAL A 172 13.34 9.84 15.24
CA VAL A 172 13.78 8.58 15.87
C VAL A 172 13.73 7.44 14.88
N MET A 173 12.63 7.28 14.15
CA MET A 173 12.47 6.24 13.12
C MET A 173 13.48 6.41 11.97
N ALA A 174 13.79 7.66 11.57
CA ALA A 174 14.81 7.93 10.56
C ALA A 174 16.19 7.48 11.02
N MET A 175 16.57 7.79 12.27
CA MET A 175 17.85 7.36 12.86
C MET A 175 17.92 5.82 12.98
N GLU A 176 16.85 5.17 13.41
CA GLU A 176 16.77 3.71 13.48
C GLU A 176 16.90 3.07 12.10
N ALA A 177 16.17 3.60 11.11
CA ALA A 177 16.24 3.13 9.72
C ALA A 177 17.66 3.30 9.13
N GLU A 178 18.34 4.39 9.44
CA GLU A 178 19.71 4.63 9.03
C GLU A 178 20.68 3.62 9.69
N ALA A 179 20.59 3.42 11.00
CA ALA A 179 21.38 2.44 11.71
C ALA A 179 21.17 1.01 11.19
N MET A 180 19.92 0.64 10.88
CA MET A 180 19.60 -0.66 10.29
C MET A 180 20.18 -0.82 8.88
N ARG A 181 20.14 0.24 8.06
CA ARG A 181 20.75 0.24 6.72
C ARG A 181 22.28 0.12 6.81
N GLU A 182 22.91 0.87 7.73
CA GLU A 182 24.34 0.80 7.96
C GLU A 182 24.76 -0.60 8.42
N LYS A 183 24.05 -1.16 9.42
CA LYS A 183 24.29 -2.54 9.87
C LYS A 183 24.22 -3.53 8.69
N ARG A 184 23.18 -3.43 7.87
CA ARG A 184 22.99 -4.32 6.70
C ARG A 184 24.13 -4.12 5.67
N ALA A 185 24.51 -2.87 5.40
CA ALA A 185 25.61 -2.56 4.48
C ALA A 185 26.94 -3.14 4.98
N ARG A 186 27.23 -3.04 6.29
CA ARG A 186 28.42 -3.62 6.91
C ARG A 186 28.43 -5.15 6.80
N ILE A 187 27.30 -5.82 7.02
CA ILE A 187 27.18 -7.28 6.87
C ILE A 187 27.44 -7.69 5.42
N ILE A 188 26.75 -7.05 4.46
CA ILE A 188 26.91 -7.34 3.03
C ILE A 188 28.36 -7.12 2.59
N LYS A 189 29.01 -6.06 3.08
CA LYS A 189 30.42 -5.79 2.77
C LYS A 189 31.34 -6.88 3.35
N ALA A 190 31.13 -7.28 4.61
CA ALA A 190 31.91 -8.35 5.23
C ALA A 190 31.72 -9.70 4.53
N ASP A 191 30.48 -10.04 4.14
CA ASP A 191 30.20 -11.26 3.38
C ASP A 191 30.86 -11.23 1.99
N ALA A 192 30.82 -10.09 1.30
CA ALA A 192 31.48 -9.89 0.03
C ALA A 192 33.01 -10.02 0.15
N GLU A 193 33.62 -9.43 1.19
CA GLU A 193 35.05 -9.54 1.48
C GLU A 193 35.44 -10.99 1.80
N LEU A 194 34.63 -11.71 2.56
CA LEU A 194 34.83 -13.13 2.86
C LEU A 194 34.77 -13.99 1.59
N GLU A 195 33.75 -13.76 0.74
CA GLU A 195 33.61 -14.49 -0.51
C GLU A 195 34.74 -14.19 -1.48
N ALA A 196 35.12 -12.90 -1.59
CA ALA A 196 36.30 -12.49 -2.40
C ALA A 196 37.59 -13.11 -1.90
N SER A 197 37.83 -13.13 -0.58
CA SER A 197 39.01 -13.75 0.03
C SER A 197 39.09 -15.24 -0.24
N LYS A 198 37.94 -15.96 -0.15
CA LYS A 198 37.91 -17.39 -0.52
C LYS A 198 38.26 -17.61 -1.98
N LYS A 199 37.64 -16.85 -2.89
CA LYS A 199 37.91 -16.94 -4.32
C LYS A 199 39.39 -16.60 -4.68
N LEU A 200 39.95 -15.61 -3.97
CA LEU A 200 41.39 -15.27 -4.12
C LEU A 200 42.27 -16.40 -3.59
N ALA A 201 41.94 -17.02 -2.46
CA ALA A 201 42.72 -18.16 -1.94
C ALA A 201 42.66 -19.36 -2.88
N ASP A 202 41.46 -19.69 -3.41
CA ASP A 202 41.30 -20.75 -4.41
C ASP A 202 42.08 -20.47 -5.68
N ALA A 203 42.03 -19.22 -6.18
CA ALA A 203 42.81 -18.79 -7.33
C ALA A 203 44.32 -18.87 -7.08
N ALA A 204 44.76 -18.48 -5.88
CA ALA A 204 46.18 -18.59 -5.50
C ALA A 204 46.66 -20.05 -5.46
N GLN A 205 45.83 -20.99 -4.92
CA GLN A 205 46.14 -22.40 -4.92
C GLN A 205 46.32 -22.96 -6.36
N LEU A 206 45.40 -22.58 -7.26
CA LEU A 206 45.51 -22.96 -8.68
C LEU A 206 46.77 -22.43 -9.37
N MET A 207 47.20 -21.22 -9.00
CA MET A 207 48.39 -20.58 -9.55
C MET A 207 49.71 -21.20 -9.02
N VAL A 208 49.74 -21.64 -7.77
CA VAL A 208 50.92 -22.32 -7.19
C VAL A 208 51.22 -23.62 -7.91
N GLY A 209 50.17 -24.31 -8.41
CA GLY A 209 50.34 -25.53 -9.22
C GLY A 209 50.87 -25.30 -10.64
N ASN A 210 50.91 -24.04 -11.15
CA ASN A 210 51.30 -23.74 -12.51
C ASN A 210 52.14 -22.44 -12.57
N PRO A 211 53.48 -22.54 -12.58
CA PRO A 211 54.37 -21.35 -12.60
C PRO A 211 54.13 -20.41 -13.76
N ALA A 212 53.72 -20.89 -14.93
CA ALA A 212 53.44 -20.05 -16.10
C ALA A 212 52.20 -19.15 -15.87
N ALA A 213 51.22 -19.60 -15.10
CA ALA A 213 50.04 -18.79 -14.74
C ALA A 213 50.42 -17.61 -13.83
N LEU A 214 51.41 -17.80 -12.97
CA LEU A 214 51.89 -16.77 -12.05
C LEU A 214 52.60 -15.65 -12.80
N GLU A 215 53.41 -15.97 -13.83
CA GLU A 215 54.05 -14.99 -14.71
C GLU A 215 53.04 -14.23 -15.57
N LEU A 216 52.03 -14.91 -16.13
CA LEU A 216 50.94 -14.24 -16.85
C LEU A 216 50.19 -13.27 -15.95
N ARG A 217 49.94 -13.62 -14.69
CA ARG A 217 49.24 -12.74 -13.73
C ARG A 217 50.08 -11.52 -13.37
N ARG A 218 51.42 -11.68 -13.24
CA ARG A 218 52.34 -10.56 -13.06
C ARG A 218 52.31 -9.60 -14.25
N MET A 219 52.32 -10.13 -15.47
CA MET A 219 52.23 -9.29 -16.69
C MET A 219 50.89 -8.57 -16.79
N GLN A 220 49.78 -9.23 -16.42
CA GLN A 220 48.46 -8.60 -16.37
C GLN A 220 48.42 -7.45 -15.36
N MET A 221 48.99 -7.65 -14.17
CA MET A 221 49.02 -6.62 -13.14
C MET A 221 49.81 -5.41 -13.55
N VAL A 222 50.97 -5.60 -14.26
CA VAL A 222 51.76 -4.52 -14.81
C VAL A 222 51.00 -3.78 -15.91
N ALA A 223 50.28 -4.49 -16.76
CA ALA A 223 49.46 -3.89 -17.81
C ALA A 223 48.29 -3.09 -17.24
N GLU A 224 47.65 -3.57 -16.15
CA GLU A 224 46.55 -2.92 -15.48
C GLU A 224 47.00 -1.62 -14.79
N VAL A 225 48.15 -1.66 -14.08
CA VAL A 225 48.75 -0.45 -13.49
C VAL A 225 49.24 0.54 -14.57
N GLY A 226 49.73 0.05 -15.70
CA GLY A 226 50.12 0.91 -16.81
C GLY A 226 48.97 1.55 -17.60
N ALA A 227 47.76 0.97 -17.50
CA ALA A 227 46.55 1.50 -18.14
C ALA A 227 45.85 2.61 -17.32
N GLU A 228 46.04 2.63 -16.00
CA GLU A 228 45.68 3.77 -15.18
C GLU A 228 46.72 4.89 -15.41
N ASN A 229 46.25 6.03 -15.93
CA ASN A 229 47.06 7.22 -16.34
C ASN A 229 47.91 7.85 -15.22
N ASN A 230 48.48 7.07 -14.33
CA ASN A 230 49.43 7.48 -13.32
C ASN A 230 50.85 7.17 -13.78
N SER A 231 51.66 8.21 -13.92
CA SER A 231 53.07 8.21 -14.37
C SER A 231 54.04 7.49 -13.41
N THR A 232 53.60 6.48 -12.67
CA THR A 232 54.45 5.71 -11.78
C THR A 232 54.89 4.43 -12.48
N THR A 233 56.14 4.39 -12.89
CA THR A 233 56.74 3.17 -13.47
C THR A 233 57.07 2.20 -12.35
N VAL A 234 56.29 1.13 -12.21
CA VAL A 234 56.55 0.04 -11.25
C VAL A 234 57.45 -1.00 -11.94
N ILE A 235 58.72 -1.04 -11.57
CA ILE A 235 59.67 -2.06 -12.06
C ILE A 235 59.62 -3.23 -11.08
N MET A 236 58.93 -4.33 -11.43
CA MET A 236 58.99 -5.59 -10.69
C MET A 236 60.24 -6.39 -11.13
N MET A 237 61.26 -6.40 -10.30
CA MET A 237 62.39 -7.30 -10.51
C MET A 237 62.10 -8.68 -9.89
N PRO A 238 62.29 -9.80 -10.63
CA PRO A 238 62.28 -11.13 -10.08
C PRO A 238 63.29 -11.24 -8.93
N ALA A 239 62.91 -11.93 -7.84
CA ALA A 239 63.78 -12.09 -6.66
C ALA A 239 65.13 -12.72 -7.01
N ASP A 240 65.17 -13.57 -8.03
CA ASP A 240 66.41 -14.20 -8.57
C ASP A 240 67.36 -13.18 -9.17
N PHE A 241 66.85 -12.10 -9.76
CA PHE A 241 67.69 -11.03 -10.30
C PHE A 241 68.39 -10.19 -9.20
N VAL A 242 67.65 -9.99 -8.07
CA VAL A 242 68.17 -9.29 -6.88
C VAL A 242 69.27 -10.14 -6.22
N HIS A 243 69.08 -11.46 -6.14
CA HIS A 243 70.12 -12.39 -5.64
C HIS A 243 71.32 -12.48 -6.56
N PHE A 244 71.12 -12.49 -7.88
CA PHE A 244 72.21 -12.48 -8.87
C PHE A 244 72.96 -11.17 -8.80
N ALA A 245 72.29 -10.03 -8.74
CA ALA A 245 72.92 -8.72 -8.61
C ALA A 245 73.73 -8.60 -7.29
N GLY A 246 73.21 -9.11 -6.20
CA GLY A 246 73.91 -9.17 -4.91
C GLY A 246 75.09 -10.13 -4.86
N SER A 247 75.09 -11.23 -5.63
CA SER A 247 76.23 -12.11 -5.77
C SER A 247 77.31 -11.52 -6.69
N LEU A 248 76.89 -10.81 -7.74
CA LEU A 248 77.81 -10.11 -8.63
C LEU A 248 78.54 -8.94 -7.92
N SER A 249 77.81 -8.16 -7.07
CA SER A 249 78.45 -7.08 -6.30
C SER A 249 79.50 -7.64 -5.33
N LYS A 250 79.19 -8.74 -4.63
CA LYS A 250 80.22 -9.40 -3.77
C LYS A 250 81.38 -9.97 -4.51
N PHE A 251 81.18 -10.45 -5.74
CA PHE A 251 82.28 -10.95 -6.59
C PHE A 251 83.22 -9.81 -7.11
N LEU A 252 82.59 -8.64 -7.38
CA LEU A 252 83.36 -7.47 -7.79
C LEU A 252 84.11 -6.79 -6.64
N GLU A 253 83.54 -6.76 -5.45
CA GLU A 253 84.21 -6.24 -4.25
C GLU A 253 85.36 -7.14 -3.81
N GLY A 254 85.25 -8.45 -3.98
CA GLY A 254 86.34 -9.39 -3.71
C GLY A 254 87.49 -9.33 -4.66
N LYS A 255 87.38 -8.62 -5.82
CA LYS A 255 88.48 -8.44 -6.81
C LYS A 255 89.23 -7.07 -6.76
N CYS A 256 88.70 -6.11 -5.98
CA CYS A 256 89.32 -4.81 -5.77
C CYS A 256 90.17 -4.72 -4.50
N GLY A 257 90.37 -5.84 -3.79
CA GLY A 257 91.18 -5.91 -2.55
C GLY A 257 92.37 -6.83 -2.61
N ALA A 258 93.02 -6.97 -3.85
CA ALA A 258 94.26 -7.67 -4.01
C ALA A 258 95.28 -6.78 -4.75
#